data_3f8b5e9c126b6ba456c98f950cdc1cd6
#
_entry.id   3f8b5e9c126b6ba456c98f950cdc1cd6
#
_cell.length_a   1.000
_cell.length_b   1.000
_cell.length_c   1.000
_cell.angle_alpha   90.00
_cell.angle_beta   90.00
_cell.angle_gamma   90.00
#
_symmetry.space_group_name_H-M   'P 1'
#
loop_
_entity.id
_entity.type
_entity.pdbx_description
1 polymer ?
#
loop_
_entity_poly.entity_id
_entity_poly.type
_entity_poly.pdbx_seq_one_letter_code
_entity_poly.pdbx_strand_id
1 'polypeptide(L)'
;MASVTENELKSMTQEERVKALGMTSEQLTGRSMFMEFDPGETERFEYPWAPKVDFNKRTELDTVDMTSTEVNSKIRELMSEGYGTIVLKNPRGKHSLAVGILSKLNLIIEGSTGYFGVGLIDGPNVRINGRVGWSCGENMMSGTVLIEKNAGSTFGAAIRGGDLVCKGSVGSRTGIDMKGGTIIVGGDTGALSGFMMQRGRMIVCGNAGKNLGDSMYDGTIYIGGEIKSFGVDAVEAE
;
A
#
# COMPACT_ATOMS: atom_id res chain seq x y z
N MET A 1 1.66 -37.11 1.12
CA MET A 1 2.35 -36.45 -0.01
C MET A 1 3.78 -36.95 0.03
N ALA A 2 4.30 -37.54 -1.05
CA ALA A 2 5.69 -37.96 -1.11
C ALA A 2 6.58 -36.71 -1.13
N SER A 3 7.55 -36.63 -0.24
CA SER A 3 8.51 -35.53 -0.19
C SER A 3 9.47 -35.66 -1.36
N VAL A 4 9.44 -34.74 -2.30
CA VAL A 4 10.39 -34.64 -3.40
C VAL A 4 11.74 -34.19 -2.85
N THR A 5 12.80 -34.91 -3.11
CA THR A 5 14.16 -34.57 -2.64
C THR A 5 14.79 -33.45 -3.47
N GLU A 6 15.73 -32.71 -2.88
CA GLU A 6 16.45 -31.62 -3.56
C GLU A 6 17.17 -32.06 -4.84
N ASN A 7 17.68 -33.31 -4.86
CA ASN A 7 18.35 -33.87 -6.02
C ASN A 7 17.38 -34.23 -7.16
N GLU A 8 16.18 -34.69 -6.83
CA GLU A 8 15.12 -34.90 -7.82
C GLU A 8 14.66 -33.60 -8.45
N LEU A 9 14.49 -32.53 -7.64
CA LEU A 9 14.15 -31.20 -8.14
C LEU A 9 15.19 -30.62 -9.11
N LYS A 10 16.49 -30.88 -8.89
CA LYS A 10 17.56 -30.39 -9.78
C LYS A 10 17.54 -31.02 -11.17
N SER A 11 17.03 -32.24 -11.31
CA SER A 11 16.93 -32.97 -12.60
C SER A 11 15.65 -32.68 -13.39
N MET A 12 14.68 -32.02 -12.80
CA MET A 12 13.38 -31.70 -13.40
C MET A 12 13.42 -30.45 -14.26
N THR A 13 12.60 -30.39 -15.29
CA THR A 13 12.28 -29.17 -16.03
C THR A 13 11.52 -28.19 -15.15
N GLN A 14 11.42 -26.94 -15.57
CA GLN A 14 10.68 -25.92 -14.82
C GLN A 14 9.21 -26.27 -14.62
N GLU A 15 8.55 -26.84 -15.65
CA GLU A 15 7.15 -27.27 -15.58
C GLU A 15 6.94 -28.45 -14.62
N GLU A 16 7.87 -29.41 -14.60
CA GLU A 16 7.83 -30.54 -13.68
C GLU A 16 8.02 -30.09 -12.22
N ARG A 17 8.89 -29.12 -11.96
CA ARG A 17 9.06 -28.53 -10.62
C ARG A 17 7.80 -27.83 -10.15
N VAL A 18 7.16 -27.04 -11.02
CA VAL A 18 5.87 -26.39 -10.75
C VAL A 18 4.86 -27.43 -10.28
N LYS A 19 4.70 -28.51 -11.05
CA LYS A 19 3.72 -29.57 -10.76
C LYS A 19 4.05 -30.34 -9.48
N ALA A 20 5.35 -30.65 -9.26
CA ALA A 20 5.80 -31.41 -8.10
C ALA A 20 5.70 -30.65 -6.78
N LEU A 21 5.89 -29.34 -6.82
CA LEU A 21 5.82 -28.44 -5.64
C LEU A 21 4.46 -27.83 -5.44
N GLY A 22 3.53 -27.97 -6.39
CA GLY A 22 2.23 -27.27 -6.35
C GLY A 22 2.38 -25.74 -6.43
N MET A 23 3.47 -25.27 -7.04
CA MET A 23 3.83 -23.86 -7.15
C MET A 23 3.54 -23.36 -8.58
N THR A 24 3.40 -22.06 -8.77
CA THR A 24 3.36 -21.44 -10.10
C THR A 24 4.79 -21.28 -10.67
N SER A 25 4.92 -21.14 -12.00
CA SER A 25 6.23 -20.91 -12.64
C SER A 25 6.95 -19.67 -12.10
N GLU A 26 6.21 -18.65 -11.71
CA GLU A 26 6.70 -17.42 -11.09
C GLU A 26 7.24 -17.65 -9.68
N GLN A 27 6.58 -18.50 -8.90
CA GLN A 27 7.05 -18.93 -7.58
C GLN A 27 8.40 -19.64 -7.61
N LEU A 28 8.72 -20.35 -8.68
CA LEU A 28 9.99 -21.08 -8.86
C LEU A 28 11.18 -20.19 -9.24
N THR A 29 10.95 -19.06 -9.90
CA THR A 29 12.03 -18.19 -10.37
C THR A 29 12.64 -17.31 -9.29
N GLY A 30 12.23 -17.47 -8.02
CA GLY A 30 12.71 -16.64 -6.90
C GLY A 30 12.21 -15.19 -6.94
N ARG A 31 11.51 -14.80 -8.01
CA ARG A 31 10.87 -13.49 -8.12
C ARG A 31 9.60 -13.37 -7.26
N SER A 32 9.09 -14.50 -6.78
CA SER A 32 7.86 -14.60 -5.98
C SER A 32 8.09 -14.88 -4.49
N MET A 33 9.14 -14.33 -3.89
CA MET A 33 9.21 -14.32 -2.41
C MET A 33 8.08 -13.47 -1.79
N PHE A 34 7.31 -12.80 -2.63
CA PHE A 34 6.12 -12.06 -2.25
C PHE A 34 4.93 -12.70 -2.95
N MET A 35 4.00 -13.28 -2.21
CA MET A 35 2.75 -13.77 -2.77
C MET A 35 2.04 -12.59 -3.45
N GLU A 36 2.01 -12.59 -4.79
CA GLU A 36 1.01 -11.82 -5.52
C GLU A 36 -0.31 -12.51 -5.26
N PHE A 37 -1.13 -11.91 -4.44
CA PHE A 37 -2.51 -12.34 -4.31
C PHE A 37 -3.24 -11.92 -5.58
N ASP A 38 -3.67 -12.88 -6.38
CA ASP A 38 -4.64 -12.60 -7.42
C ASP A 38 -5.91 -12.05 -6.75
N PRO A 39 -6.37 -10.84 -7.12
CA PRO A 39 -7.58 -10.27 -6.54
C PRO A 39 -8.83 -11.14 -6.68
N GLY A 40 -8.80 -12.16 -7.56
CA GLY A 40 -9.90 -13.09 -7.82
C GLY A 40 -9.85 -14.40 -7.04
N GLU A 41 -8.72 -14.79 -6.45
CA GLU A 41 -8.55 -16.13 -5.86
C GLU A 41 -8.36 -16.15 -4.34
N THR A 42 -8.36 -15.03 -3.67
CA THR A 42 -8.03 -15.02 -2.26
C THR A 42 -9.22 -14.85 -1.35
N GLU A 43 -9.63 -15.94 -0.71
CA GLU A 43 -9.96 -15.83 0.69
C GLU A 43 -8.71 -15.27 1.40
N ARG A 44 -8.64 -13.97 1.59
CA ARG A 44 -7.57 -13.32 2.34
C ARG A 44 -7.41 -14.04 3.66
N PHE A 45 -6.17 -14.34 4.04
CA PHE A 45 -5.86 -14.81 5.37
C PHE A 45 -6.45 -13.81 6.38
N GLU A 46 -7.51 -14.21 7.05
CA GLU A 46 -8.05 -13.44 8.17
C GLU A 46 -7.27 -13.84 9.39
N TYR A 47 -6.61 -12.87 10.01
CA TYR A 47 -5.93 -13.11 11.28
C TYR A 47 -6.93 -13.69 12.28
N PRO A 48 -6.65 -14.83 12.95
CA PRO A 48 -7.61 -15.46 13.87
C PRO A 48 -8.07 -14.56 15.02
N TRP A 49 -7.28 -13.53 15.33
CA TRP A 49 -7.58 -12.52 16.36
C TRP A 49 -8.22 -11.25 15.79
N ALA A 50 -8.47 -11.19 14.49
CA ALA A 50 -9.09 -10.01 13.89
C ALA A 50 -10.51 -9.83 14.43
N PRO A 51 -10.88 -8.62 14.88
CA PRO A 51 -12.22 -8.36 15.36
C PRO A 51 -13.23 -8.53 14.22
N LYS A 52 -14.34 -9.22 14.51
CA LYS A 52 -15.46 -9.29 13.57
C LYS A 52 -16.25 -8.00 13.65
N VAL A 53 -16.26 -7.25 12.57
CA VAL A 53 -16.94 -5.96 12.48
C VAL A 53 -18.19 -6.03 11.59
N ASP A 54 -19.20 -5.24 11.92
CA ASP A 54 -20.39 -4.99 11.09
C ASP A 54 -20.20 -3.64 10.38
N PHE A 55 -20.10 -3.63 9.06
CA PHE A 55 -19.90 -2.41 8.27
C PHE A 55 -21.10 -1.45 8.33
N ASN A 56 -22.30 -1.93 8.71
CA ASN A 56 -23.47 -1.10 8.95
C ASN A 56 -23.41 -0.41 10.33
N LYS A 57 -22.65 -0.97 11.27
CA LYS A 57 -22.44 -0.37 12.59
C LYS A 57 -21.42 0.76 12.47
N ARG A 58 -21.91 1.99 12.57
CA ARG A 58 -21.14 3.22 12.37
C ARG A 58 -21.04 4.02 13.66
N THR A 59 -19.88 4.67 13.86
CA THR A 59 -19.65 5.63 14.93
C THR A 59 -18.77 6.79 14.47
N GLU A 60 -18.77 7.87 15.24
CA GLU A 60 -17.91 9.03 15.05
C GLU A 60 -17.04 9.23 16.29
N LEU A 61 -15.78 9.57 16.10
CA LEU A 61 -14.81 9.85 17.14
C LEU A 61 -14.23 11.25 16.92
N ASP A 62 -14.51 12.17 17.84
CA ASP A 62 -13.81 13.46 17.86
C ASP A 62 -12.42 13.28 18.47
N THR A 63 -11.40 13.66 17.72
CA THR A 63 -10.01 13.44 18.10
C THR A 63 -9.32 14.69 18.63
N VAL A 64 -10.08 15.79 18.87
CA VAL A 64 -9.53 17.11 19.18
C VAL A 64 -8.56 17.09 20.37
N ASP A 65 -8.97 16.49 21.47
CA ASP A 65 -8.23 16.44 22.73
C ASP A 65 -7.47 15.12 22.96
N MET A 66 -7.37 14.30 21.91
CA MET A 66 -6.71 12.98 21.97
C MET A 66 -5.32 13.05 21.37
N THR A 67 -4.39 12.31 21.93
CA THR A 67 -3.10 11.98 21.29
C THR A 67 -3.29 10.96 20.17
N SER A 68 -2.33 10.84 19.27
CA SER A 68 -2.38 9.81 18.20
C SER A 68 -2.47 8.38 18.76
N THR A 69 -1.79 8.12 19.86
CA THR A 69 -1.83 6.81 20.55
C THR A 69 -3.22 6.49 21.08
N GLU A 70 -3.87 7.46 21.70
CA GLU A 70 -5.24 7.30 22.21
C GLU A 70 -6.23 7.08 21.07
N VAL A 71 -6.10 7.83 19.96
CA VAL A 71 -6.96 7.65 18.78
C VAL A 71 -6.78 6.24 18.21
N ASN A 72 -5.54 5.78 18.02
CA ASN A 72 -5.25 4.44 17.48
C ASN A 72 -5.77 3.33 18.42
N SER A 73 -5.66 3.52 19.73
CA SER A 73 -6.21 2.58 20.73
C SER A 73 -7.73 2.55 20.69
N LYS A 74 -8.36 3.73 20.56
CA LYS A 74 -9.82 3.82 20.49
C LYS A 74 -10.39 3.23 19.19
N ILE A 75 -9.70 3.35 18.07
CA ILE A 75 -10.09 2.66 16.83
C ILE A 75 -10.13 1.13 17.09
N ARG A 76 -9.10 0.54 17.68
CA ARG A 76 -9.05 -0.90 18.00
C ARG A 76 -10.13 -1.32 18.99
N GLU A 77 -10.42 -0.51 19.99
CA GLU A 77 -11.51 -0.74 20.94
C GLU A 77 -12.87 -0.78 20.24
N LEU A 78 -13.17 0.24 19.41
CA LEU A 78 -14.41 0.31 18.63
C LEU A 78 -14.55 -0.88 17.66
N MET A 79 -13.46 -1.30 17.03
CA MET A 79 -13.46 -2.51 16.21
C MET A 79 -13.79 -3.76 17.06
N SER A 80 -13.26 -3.87 18.28
CA SER A 80 -13.59 -4.98 19.22
C SER A 80 -15.06 -4.96 19.61
N GLU A 81 -15.67 -3.78 19.69
CA GLU A 81 -17.10 -3.61 19.93
C GLU A 81 -17.96 -3.89 18.68
N GLY A 82 -17.32 -4.24 17.55
CA GLY A 82 -17.97 -4.62 16.30
C GLY A 82 -18.28 -3.47 15.36
N TYR A 83 -17.76 -2.25 15.57
CA TYR A 83 -17.93 -1.15 14.62
C TYR A 83 -17.09 -1.39 13.38
N GLY A 84 -17.76 -1.47 12.22
CA GLY A 84 -17.12 -1.65 10.91
C GLY A 84 -16.95 -0.36 10.10
N THR A 85 -17.58 0.73 10.56
CA THR A 85 -17.40 2.06 9.96
C THR A 85 -17.13 3.09 11.04
N ILE A 86 -15.95 3.73 11.01
CA ILE A 86 -15.51 4.74 11.98
C ILE A 86 -15.20 6.04 11.26
N VAL A 87 -15.69 7.14 11.77
CA VAL A 87 -15.42 8.49 11.26
C VAL A 87 -14.59 9.25 12.29
N LEU A 88 -13.36 9.63 11.93
CA LEU A 88 -12.52 10.49 12.75
C LEU A 88 -12.78 11.96 12.41
N LYS A 89 -13.22 12.72 13.39
CA LYS A 89 -13.40 14.16 13.31
C LYS A 89 -12.19 14.91 13.86
N ASN A 90 -11.91 16.08 13.33
CA ASN A 90 -10.89 17.00 13.85
C ASN A 90 -9.47 16.40 14.01
N PRO A 91 -8.90 15.72 13.02
CA PRO A 91 -7.58 15.09 13.13
C PRO A 91 -6.44 16.10 13.34
N ARG A 92 -6.63 17.38 12.94
CA ARG A 92 -5.72 18.52 13.18
C ARG A 92 -4.26 18.24 12.82
N GLY A 93 -4.01 17.49 11.76
CA GLY A 93 -2.65 17.17 11.28
C GLY A 93 -1.85 16.25 12.21
N LYS A 94 -2.50 15.50 13.08
CA LYS A 94 -1.83 14.51 13.95
C LYS A 94 -1.02 13.52 13.12
N HIS A 95 0.18 13.18 13.61
CA HIS A 95 1.06 12.17 13.03
C HIS A 95 0.63 10.76 13.43
N SER A 96 1.02 9.76 12.67
CA SER A 96 0.84 8.33 12.99
C SER A 96 -0.61 7.95 13.33
N LEU A 97 -1.60 8.56 12.65
CA LEU A 97 -3.00 8.18 12.80
C LEU A 97 -3.33 6.94 11.98
N ALA A 98 -4.19 6.08 12.54
CA ALA A 98 -4.71 4.87 11.89
C ALA A 98 -3.60 3.90 11.45
N VAL A 99 -2.57 3.74 12.27
CA VAL A 99 -1.43 2.85 12.02
C VAL A 99 -1.71 1.46 12.58
N GLY A 100 -1.28 0.42 11.83
CA GLY A 100 -1.34 -0.97 12.27
C GLY A 100 -2.76 -1.52 12.37
N ILE A 101 -3.64 -1.14 11.46
CA ILE A 101 -4.97 -1.76 11.31
C ILE A 101 -4.81 -2.99 10.43
N LEU A 102 -4.90 -4.19 11.02
CA LEU A 102 -4.64 -5.47 10.36
C LEU A 102 -5.92 -6.24 10.04
N SER A 103 -7.02 -5.54 9.78
CA SER A 103 -8.29 -6.17 9.44
C SER A 103 -9.20 -5.21 8.70
N LYS A 104 -10.26 -5.75 8.12
CA LYS A 104 -11.24 -4.96 7.36
C LYS A 104 -11.91 -3.91 8.25
N LEU A 105 -11.93 -2.68 7.80
CA LEU A 105 -12.58 -1.53 8.43
C LEU A 105 -12.86 -0.48 7.37
N ASN A 106 -13.97 0.21 7.45
CA ASN A 106 -14.20 1.47 6.73
C ASN A 106 -13.84 2.64 7.65
N LEU A 107 -12.77 3.36 7.33
CA LEU A 107 -12.30 4.49 8.11
C LEU A 107 -12.39 5.77 7.28
N ILE A 108 -13.08 6.76 7.79
CA ILE A 108 -13.19 8.09 7.18
C ILE A 108 -12.51 9.10 8.10
N ILE A 109 -11.52 9.84 7.59
CA ILE A 109 -10.81 10.88 8.33
C ILE A 109 -11.23 12.23 7.78
N GLU A 110 -12.02 12.98 8.53
CA GLU A 110 -12.52 14.30 8.13
C GLU A 110 -11.51 15.39 8.47
N GLY A 111 -10.54 15.55 7.60
CA GLY A 111 -9.49 16.56 7.72
C GLY A 111 -8.14 16.04 7.28
N SER A 112 -7.09 16.81 7.59
CA SER A 112 -5.72 16.49 7.21
C SER A 112 -5.00 15.71 8.31
N THR A 113 -4.12 14.79 7.93
CA THR A 113 -3.22 14.09 8.85
C THR A 113 -1.78 14.57 8.68
N GLY A 114 -0.95 14.33 9.68
CA GLY A 114 0.49 14.57 9.62
C GLY A 114 1.26 13.43 8.97
N TYR A 115 2.48 13.21 9.43
CA TYR A 115 3.40 12.18 8.91
C TYR A 115 2.99 10.78 9.37
N PHE A 116 3.38 9.74 8.59
CA PHE A 116 3.19 8.33 8.92
C PHE A 116 1.72 7.91 9.15
N GLY A 117 0.77 8.61 8.52
CA GLY A 117 -0.64 8.21 8.59
C GLY A 117 -0.90 6.92 7.79
N VAL A 118 -1.82 6.09 8.29
CA VAL A 118 -2.27 4.83 7.67
C VAL A 118 -1.12 3.90 7.25
N GLY A 119 -0.03 3.89 8.00
CA GLY A 119 1.08 2.97 7.80
C GLY A 119 0.79 1.57 8.35
N LEU A 120 1.50 0.54 7.84
CA LEU A 120 1.41 -0.85 8.32
C LEU A 120 -0.02 -1.39 8.35
N ILE A 121 -0.85 -1.06 7.38
CA ILE A 121 -2.24 -1.53 7.32
C ILE A 121 -2.39 -2.77 6.46
N ASP A 122 -3.36 -3.63 6.82
CA ASP A 122 -3.73 -4.82 6.07
C ASP A 122 -5.25 -5.00 6.05
N GLY A 123 -5.89 -4.64 4.95
CA GLY A 123 -7.31 -4.87 4.71
C GLY A 123 -8.29 -3.70 4.86
N PRO A 124 -8.01 -2.58 5.55
CA PRO A 124 -9.00 -1.52 5.70
C PRO A 124 -9.19 -0.71 4.43
N ASN A 125 -10.39 -0.11 4.30
CA ASN A 125 -10.67 0.95 3.34
C ASN A 125 -10.62 2.29 4.09
N VAL A 126 -9.69 3.16 3.71
CA VAL A 126 -9.47 4.45 4.38
C VAL A 126 -9.71 5.59 3.40
N ARG A 127 -10.52 6.55 3.77
CA ARG A 127 -10.70 7.81 3.04
C ARG A 127 -10.27 8.98 3.90
N ILE A 128 -9.38 9.82 3.37
CA ILE A 128 -8.89 11.03 4.04
C ILE A 128 -9.35 12.25 3.25
N ASN A 129 -10.26 13.02 3.81
CA ASN A 129 -10.87 14.18 3.15
C ASN A 129 -9.95 15.42 3.13
N GLY A 130 -8.72 15.29 3.61
CA GLY A 130 -7.71 16.34 3.68
C GLY A 130 -6.42 16.03 2.93
N ARG A 131 -5.36 16.72 3.33
CA ARG A 131 -3.97 16.44 2.92
C ARG A 131 -3.34 15.46 3.88
N VAL A 132 -2.30 14.78 3.41
CA VAL A 132 -1.48 13.92 4.27
C VAL A 132 -0.02 14.37 4.23
N GLY A 133 0.68 14.13 5.33
CA GLY A 133 2.11 14.44 5.44
C GLY A 133 2.98 13.39 4.74
N TRP A 134 4.24 13.29 5.17
CA TRP A 134 5.21 12.34 4.62
C TRP A 134 4.92 10.92 5.06
N SER A 135 5.35 9.95 4.25
CA SER A 135 5.24 8.50 4.55
C SER A 135 3.82 8.02 4.83
N CYS A 136 2.80 8.63 4.22
CA CYS A 136 1.45 8.09 4.29
C CYS A 136 1.38 6.77 3.50
N GLY A 137 0.77 5.75 4.11
CA GLY A 137 0.61 4.43 3.48
C GLY A 137 1.89 3.60 3.44
N GLU A 138 2.92 3.93 4.24
CA GLU A 138 4.15 3.15 4.25
C GLU A 138 3.89 1.71 4.72
N ASN A 139 4.60 0.75 4.10
CA ASN A 139 4.46 -0.68 4.39
C ASN A 139 3.01 -1.20 4.33
N MET A 140 2.13 -0.58 3.57
CA MET A 140 0.76 -1.06 3.36
C MET A 140 0.81 -2.44 2.70
N MET A 141 0.09 -3.40 3.28
CA MET A 141 0.04 -4.78 2.79
C MET A 141 -1.19 -5.03 1.90
N SER A 142 -2.33 -4.43 2.24
CA SER A 142 -3.54 -4.56 1.46
C SER A 142 -4.61 -3.54 1.88
N GLY A 143 -5.73 -3.49 1.17
CA GLY A 143 -6.81 -2.53 1.39
C GLY A 143 -6.79 -1.40 0.37
N THR A 144 -7.58 -0.36 0.61
CA THR A 144 -7.66 0.82 -0.25
C THR A 144 -7.53 2.08 0.57
N VAL A 145 -6.64 2.98 0.16
CA VAL A 145 -6.48 4.29 0.80
C VAL A 145 -6.70 5.37 -0.24
N LEU A 146 -7.65 6.26 0.00
CA LEU A 146 -7.98 7.39 -0.86
C LEU A 146 -7.72 8.72 -0.14
N ILE A 147 -6.82 9.53 -0.70
CA ILE A 147 -6.54 10.90 -0.26
C ILE A 147 -7.19 11.88 -1.23
N GLU A 148 -8.06 12.74 -0.73
CA GLU A 148 -8.81 13.71 -1.56
C GLU A 148 -7.99 14.92 -2.02
N LYS A 149 -6.88 15.21 -1.36
CA LYS A 149 -6.01 16.35 -1.66
C LYS A 149 -4.57 15.86 -1.93
N ASN A 150 -3.58 16.64 -1.53
CA ASN A 150 -2.17 16.33 -1.78
C ASN A 150 -1.56 15.46 -0.68
N ALA A 151 -0.49 14.73 -1.04
CA ALA A 151 0.35 13.99 -0.11
C ALA A 151 1.78 14.52 -0.11
N GLY A 152 2.47 14.30 1.01
CA GLY A 152 3.88 14.64 1.17
C GLY A 152 4.83 13.67 0.45
N SER A 153 6.12 13.77 0.77
CA SER A 153 7.16 12.88 0.24
C SER A 153 7.04 11.46 0.80
N THR A 154 7.71 10.50 0.16
CA THR A 154 7.71 9.08 0.55
C THR A 154 6.31 8.45 0.66
N PHE A 155 5.37 8.96 -0.13
CA PHE A 155 4.01 8.43 -0.23
C PHE A 155 4.05 6.99 -0.74
N GLY A 156 3.49 6.05 0.04
CA GLY A 156 3.51 4.64 -0.27
C GLY A 156 4.90 3.98 -0.19
N ALA A 157 5.80 4.47 0.66
CA ALA A 157 7.10 3.86 0.83
C ALA A 157 6.98 2.38 1.23
N ALA A 158 7.72 1.52 0.56
CA ALA A 158 7.76 0.07 0.79
C ALA A 158 6.37 -0.62 0.77
N ILE A 159 5.40 -0.05 0.05
CA ILE A 159 4.08 -0.66 -0.14
C ILE A 159 4.24 -2.06 -0.76
N ARG A 160 3.49 -3.03 -0.25
CA ARG A 160 3.54 -4.45 -0.65
C ARG A 160 2.30 -4.89 -1.42
N GLY A 161 1.17 -4.20 -1.22
CA GLY A 161 -0.09 -4.55 -1.87
C GLY A 161 -1.18 -3.52 -1.56
N GLY A 162 -2.34 -3.70 -2.19
CA GLY A 162 -3.48 -2.80 -2.10
C GLY A 162 -3.37 -1.59 -3.04
N ASP A 163 -4.34 -0.70 -2.94
CA ASP A 163 -4.47 0.49 -3.78
C ASP A 163 -4.33 1.76 -2.94
N LEU A 164 -3.31 2.55 -3.24
CA LEU A 164 -3.02 3.81 -2.57
C LEU A 164 -3.21 4.97 -3.56
N VAL A 165 -4.27 5.76 -3.36
CA VAL A 165 -4.72 6.77 -4.31
C VAL A 165 -4.62 8.17 -3.70
N CYS A 166 -3.96 9.09 -4.39
CA CYS A 166 -3.94 10.52 -4.09
C CYS A 166 -4.52 11.28 -5.27
N LYS A 167 -5.64 11.98 -5.09
CA LYS A 167 -6.26 12.77 -6.17
C LYS A 167 -5.45 14.01 -6.55
N GLY A 168 -4.65 14.53 -5.64
CA GLY A 168 -3.75 15.65 -5.89
C GLY A 168 -2.33 15.24 -6.27
N SER A 169 -1.39 16.13 -6.04
CA SER A 169 0.04 15.89 -6.26
C SER A 169 0.70 15.27 -5.02
N VAL A 170 1.81 14.57 -5.25
CA VAL A 170 2.60 13.93 -4.22
C VAL A 170 4.05 14.41 -4.23
N GLY A 171 4.74 14.22 -3.12
CA GLY A 171 6.13 14.67 -2.97
C GLY A 171 7.16 13.75 -3.63
N SER A 172 8.42 13.99 -3.31
CA SER A 172 9.56 13.19 -3.78
C SER A 172 9.57 11.79 -3.16
N ARG A 173 10.23 10.84 -3.82
CA ARG A 173 10.37 9.45 -3.37
C ARG A 173 9.02 8.74 -3.16
N THR A 174 8.01 9.11 -3.93
CA THR A 174 6.74 8.37 -3.97
C THR A 174 7.02 6.95 -4.47
N GLY A 175 6.50 5.94 -3.75
CA GLY A 175 6.73 4.53 -4.09
C GLY A 175 8.18 4.07 -3.93
N ILE A 176 9.00 4.76 -3.11
CA ILE A 176 10.34 4.27 -2.79
C ILE A 176 10.28 2.86 -2.23
N ASP A 177 11.15 1.97 -2.71
CA ASP A 177 11.23 0.55 -2.29
C ASP A 177 9.89 -0.19 -2.41
N MET A 178 9.06 0.20 -3.37
CA MET A 178 7.75 -0.41 -3.63
C MET A 178 7.91 -1.89 -3.99
N LYS A 179 7.21 -2.77 -3.30
CA LYS A 179 7.31 -4.24 -3.41
C LYS A 179 6.08 -4.89 -4.03
N GLY A 180 5.06 -4.11 -4.35
CA GLY A 180 3.80 -4.57 -4.95
C GLY A 180 2.70 -3.52 -4.79
N GLY A 181 1.47 -3.88 -5.16
CA GLY A 181 0.31 -2.99 -5.09
C GLY A 181 0.25 -1.94 -6.19
N THR A 182 -0.64 -0.99 -6.03
CA THR A 182 -0.86 0.09 -6.99
C THR A 182 -0.84 1.45 -6.30
N ILE A 183 -0.04 2.38 -6.81
CA ILE A 183 -0.08 3.80 -6.42
C ILE A 183 -0.67 4.60 -7.57
N ILE A 184 -1.70 5.40 -7.30
CA ILE A 184 -2.32 6.29 -8.28
C ILE A 184 -2.24 7.74 -7.79
N VAL A 185 -1.72 8.61 -8.65
CA VAL A 185 -1.54 10.04 -8.38
C VAL A 185 -2.29 10.83 -9.45
N GLY A 186 -3.29 11.62 -9.04
CA GLY A 186 -4.08 12.43 -9.95
C GLY A 186 -3.38 13.69 -10.45
N GLY A 187 -2.38 14.18 -9.71
CA GLY A 187 -1.52 15.31 -10.08
C GLY A 187 -0.10 14.90 -10.43
N ASP A 188 0.85 15.73 -10.05
CA ASP A 188 2.28 15.53 -10.31
C ASP A 188 2.95 14.73 -9.20
N THR A 189 4.11 14.14 -9.54
CA THR A 189 5.00 13.52 -8.56
C THR A 189 6.37 14.20 -8.52
N GLY A 190 7.02 14.15 -7.34
CA GLY A 190 8.32 14.76 -7.11
C GLY A 190 9.49 13.95 -7.68
N ALA A 191 10.71 14.35 -7.33
CA ALA A 191 11.92 13.67 -7.76
C ALA A 191 12.07 12.27 -7.10
N LEU A 192 12.80 11.37 -7.76
CA LEU A 192 13.10 10.02 -7.27
C LEU A 192 11.83 9.18 -7.00
N SER A 193 10.75 9.39 -7.72
CA SER A 193 9.58 8.53 -7.61
C SER A 193 9.87 7.18 -8.24
N GLY A 194 9.44 6.10 -7.56
CA GLY A 194 9.80 4.74 -7.93
C GLY A 194 11.26 4.35 -7.62
N PHE A 195 11.98 5.13 -6.78
CA PHE A 195 13.34 4.80 -6.39
C PHE A 195 13.41 3.42 -5.73
N MET A 196 14.29 2.54 -6.24
CA MET A 196 14.45 1.15 -5.80
C MET A 196 13.14 0.33 -5.86
N MET A 197 12.22 0.68 -6.77
CA MET A 197 10.99 -0.07 -6.98
C MET A 197 11.32 -1.51 -7.39
N GLN A 198 10.73 -2.48 -6.71
CA GLN A 198 10.97 -3.91 -6.93
C GLN A 198 9.84 -4.57 -7.71
N ARG A 199 8.60 -4.09 -7.54
CA ARG A 199 7.38 -4.57 -8.21
C ARG A 199 6.23 -3.58 -8.08
N GLY A 200 5.12 -3.89 -8.75
CA GLY A 200 3.87 -3.17 -8.65
C GLY A 200 3.68 -2.15 -9.75
N ARG A 201 2.71 -1.29 -9.57
CA ARG A 201 2.31 -0.28 -10.58
C ARG A 201 2.20 1.09 -9.96
N MET A 202 2.79 2.07 -10.61
CA MET A 202 2.59 3.49 -10.28
C MET A 202 1.96 4.19 -11.47
N ILE A 203 0.86 4.90 -11.26
CA ILE A 203 0.15 5.66 -12.29
C ILE A 203 0.11 7.11 -11.85
N VAL A 204 0.75 7.99 -12.62
CA VAL A 204 0.78 9.44 -12.38
C VAL A 204 0.10 10.12 -13.55
N CYS A 205 -1.03 10.77 -13.31
CA CYS A 205 -1.79 11.46 -14.36
C CYS A 205 -1.10 12.76 -14.83
N GLY A 206 -0.31 13.39 -13.97
CA GLY A 206 0.46 14.61 -14.26
C GLY A 206 1.92 14.32 -14.62
N ASN A 207 2.79 15.26 -14.25
CA ASN A 207 4.22 15.24 -14.57
C ASN A 207 5.03 14.47 -13.52
N ALA A 208 6.20 13.96 -13.95
CA ALA A 208 7.18 13.35 -13.08
C ALA A 208 8.42 14.23 -12.88
N GLY A 209 8.92 14.29 -11.64
CA GLY A 209 10.16 14.99 -11.30
C GLY A 209 11.41 14.33 -11.88
N LYS A 210 12.58 14.76 -11.39
CA LYS A 210 13.88 14.20 -11.83
C LYS A 210 14.10 12.80 -11.29
N ASN A 211 14.89 12.01 -12.02
CA ASN A 211 15.36 10.67 -11.65
C ASN A 211 14.20 9.72 -11.35
N LEU A 212 13.22 9.68 -12.27
CA LEU A 212 12.10 8.75 -12.22
C LEU A 212 12.63 7.30 -12.34
N GLY A 213 12.22 6.41 -11.44
CA GLY A 213 12.57 5.00 -11.47
C GLY A 213 14.06 4.72 -11.25
N ASP A 214 14.80 5.62 -10.59
CA ASP A 214 16.22 5.41 -10.30
C ASP A 214 16.42 4.16 -9.46
N SER A 215 17.36 3.31 -9.84
CA SER A 215 17.69 2.04 -9.18
C SER A 215 16.49 1.06 -9.10
N MET A 216 15.49 1.18 -9.97
CA MET A 216 14.38 0.22 -9.99
C MET A 216 14.83 -1.14 -10.53
N TYR A 217 14.27 -2.21 -9.97
CA TYR A 217 14.55 -3.61 -10.33
C TYR A 217 13.49 -4.18 -11.28
N ASP A 218 12.22 -3.84 -10.99
CA ASP A 218 11.05 -4.32 -11.75
C ASP A 218 9.84 -3.45 -11.41
N GLY A 219 8.74 -3.63 -12.13
CA GLY A 219 7.51 -2.85 -11.99
C GLY A 219 7.29 -1.90 -13.15
N THR A 220 6.15 -1.24 -13.15
CA THR A 220 5.75 -0.35 -14.24
C THR A 220 5.30 1.00 -13.69
N ILE A 221 5.79 2.07 -14.31
CA ILE A 221 5.40 3.45 -14.01
C ILE A 221 4.76 4.07 -15.25
N TYR A 222 3.49 4.47 -15.14
CA TYR A 222 2.75 5.17 -16.19
C TYR A 222 2.72 6.65 -15.88
N ILE A 223 3.16 7.50 -16.83
CA ILE A 223 3.18 8.95 -16.68
C ILE A 223 2.30 9.57 -17.78
N GLY A 224 1.29 10.34 -17.37
CA GLY A 224 0.39 11.03 -18.29
C GLY A 224 0.91 12.36 -18.81
N GLY A 225 1.88 12.97 -18.13
CA GLY A 225 2.49 14.24 -18.46
C GLY A 225 3.97 14.12 -18.87
N GLU A 226 4.74 15.16 -18.59
CA GLU A 226 6.17 15.23 -18.91
C GLU A 226 7.02 14.55 -17.84
N ILE A 227 8.10 13.89 -18.28
CA ILE A 227 9.13 13.31 -17.41
C ILE A 227 10.35 14.22 -17.44
N LYS A 228 10.73 14.80 -16.29
CA LYS A 228 11.85 15.73 -16.21
C LYS A 228 13.22 15.06 -16.47
N SER A 229 13.42 13.86 -15.97
CA SER A 229 14.52 12.95 -16.33
C SER A 229 14.24 11.55 -15.79
N PHE A 230 14.75 10.54 -16.49
CA PHE A 230 14.81 9.17 -15.99
C PHE A 230 15.94 8.99 -14.97
N GLY A 231 15.79 8.02 -14.07
CA GLY A 231 16.87 7.45 -13.30
C GLY A 231 17.75 6.52 -14.12
N VAL A 232 18.79 5.95 -13.52
CA VAL A 232 19.81 5.18 -14.28
C VAL A 232 19.23 3.89 -14.88
N ASP A 233 18.32 3.23 -14.18
CA ASP A 233 17.82 1.90 -14.54
C ASP A 233 16.41 1.92 -15.17
N ALA A 234 15.76 3.07 -15.19
CA ALA A 234 14.45 3.20 -15.83
C ALA A 234 14.62 3.29 -17.36
N VAL A 235 13.85 2.48 -18.06
CA VAL A 235 13.77 2.49 -19.52
C VAL A 235 12.34 2.72 -19.97
N GLU A 236 12.17 3.38 -21.11
CA GLU A 236 10.86 3.53 -21.74
C GLU A 236 10.42 2.18 -22.30
N ALA A 237 9.17 1.78 -22.02
CA ALA A 237 8.62 0.54 -22.56
C ALA A 237 8.29 0.71 -24.05
N GLU A 238 8.63 -0.30 -24.83
CA GLU A 238 8.33 -0.37 -26.28
C GLU A 238 6.84 -0.70 -26.53
#